data_9bfdf0c4ab7f72ad0a884dd5695a256a
#
_entry.id   9bfdf0c4ab7f72ad0a884dd5695a256a
#
_cell.length_a   1.000
_cell.length_b   1.000
_cell.length_c   1.000
_cell.angle_alpha   90.00
_cell.angle_beta   90.00
_cell.angle_gamma   90.00
#
_symmetry.space_group_name_H-M   'P 1'
#
loop_
_entity.id
_entity.type
_entity.pdbx_description
1 polymer ?
#
loop_
_entity_poly.entity_id
_entity_poly.type
_entity_poly.pdbx_seq_one_letter_code
_entity_poly.pdbx_strand_id
1 'polypeptide(L)'
;MEIGQEYILILGTIGMLMLTIGIVVFVLLYQRKLMKKNLAFQRIEEVLKKQELDSAYAMLEGQEAERRRLAAEVHDNLGSILITLNMYADTALRVEDTEKRNQMINKISEYASKATEETRNLAHRLDAAELRHFGLERAIKGLLDAIRDSYQFEIVFTSTIDGKVKGENALNIYRVIQELVNNTLKHAHASKIELTISEIDKGQLSIIYEDNGSGFEPEKLRKGMGLNNITSRVQKMDGEISFRKELNSMCTIIEIPM
;
A
#
# COMPACT_ATOMS: atom_id res chain seq x y z
N MET A 1 -79.94 -36.66 28.56
CA MET A 1 -78.72 -37.02 27.76
C MET A 1 -78.36 -35.96 26.72
N GLU A 2 -79.30 -35.16 26.21
CA GLU A 2 -79.07 -34.10 25.19
C GLU A 2 -78.29 -32.89 25.71
N ILE A 3 -78.52 -32.43 26.97
CA ILE A 3 -77.88 -31.26 27.55
C ILE A 3 -76.39 -31.42 27.66
N GLY A 4 -75.84 -32.61 27.83
CA GLY A 4 -74.37 -32.86 27.91
C GLY A 4 -73.64 -32.76 26.55
N GLN A 5 -74.30 -33.08 25.47
CA GLN A 5 -73.71 -32.99 24.12
C GLN A 5 -73.61 -31.57 23.61
N GLU A 6 -74.56 -30.69 23.91
CA GLU A 6 -74.51 -29.26 23.57
C GLU A 6 -73.37 -28.53 24.30
N TYR A 7 -73.13 -28.83 25.56
CA TYR A 7 -71.98 -28.26 26.32
C TYR A 7 -70.66 -28.70 25.74
N ILE A 8 -70.52 -29.95 25.30
CA ILE A 8 -69.25 -30.46 24.69
C ILE A 8 -69.02 -29.77 23.33
N LEU A 9 -70.04 -29.57 22.54
CA LEU A 9 -69.98 -28.86 21.25
C LEU A 9 -69.57 -27.37 21.44
N ILE A 10 -70.19 -26.69 22.39
CA ILE A 10 -69.86 -25.29 22.72
C ILE A 10 -68.43 -25.18 23.23
N LEU A 11 -67.98 -26.07 24.13
CA LEU A 11 -66.59 -26.06 24.65
C LEU A 11 -65.59 -26.34 23.53
N GLY A 12 -65.88 -27.27 22.65
CA GLY A 12 -65.05 -27.61 21.48
C GLY A 12 -64.90 -26.44 20.49
N THR A 13 -66.02 -25.74 20.19
CA THR A 13 -65.98 -24.57 19.32
C THR A 13 -65.23 -23.39 19.91
N ILE A 14 -65.37 -23.14 21.22
CA ILE A 14 -64.58 -22.11 21.94
C ILE A 14 -63.09 -22.47 21.91
N GLY A 15 -62.75 -23.73 22.16
CA GLY A 15 -61.36 -24.20 22.12
C GLY A 15 -60.74 -24.02 20.73
N MET A 16 -61.47 -24.37 19.65
CA MET A 16 -61.03 -24.18 18.28
C MET A 16 -60.89 -22.71 17.91
N LEU A 17 -61.78 -21.84 18.40
CA LEU A 17 -61.67 -20.39 18.18
C LEU A 17 -60.47 -19.79 18.91
N MET A 18 -60.20 -20.20 20.14
CA MET A 18 -58.99 -19.77 20.89
C MET A 18 -57.71 -20.21 20.17
N LEU A 19 -57.65 -21.42 19.67
CA LEU A 19 -56.51 -21.96 18.95
C LEU A 19 -56.25 -21.18 17.65
N THR A 20 -57.31 -20.90 16.87
CA THR A 20 -57.16 -20.09 15.65
C THR A 20 -56.69 -18.67 15.93
N ILE A 21 -57.22 -18.01 16.96
CA ILE A 21 -56.77 -16.69 17.39
C ILE A 21 -55.29 -16.77 17.82
N GLY A 22 -54.88 -17.77 18.59
CA GLY A 22 -53.49 -18.01 19.00
C GLY A 22 -52.54 -18.15 17.81
N ILE A 23 -52.94 -18.94 16.81
CA ILE A 23 -52.16 -19.11 15.57
C ILE A 23 -52.02 -17.78 14.81
N VAL A 24 -53.13 -17.04 14.64
CA VAL A 24 -53.09 -15.75 13.93
C VAL A 24 -52.18 -14.75 14.67
N VAL A 25 -52.28 -14.64 15.99
CA VAL A 25 -51.41 -13.76 16.79
C VAL A 25 -49.94 -14.19 16.66
N PHE A 26 -49.68 -15.48 16.76
CA PHE A 26 -48.32 -16.02 16.57
C PHE A 26 -47.76 -15.67 15.20
N VAL A 27 -48.52 -15.88 14.13
CA VAL A 27 -48.09 -15.56 12.76
C VAL A 27 -47.81 -14.06 12.62
N LEU A 28 -48.66 -13.19 13.14
CA LEU A 28 -48.46 -11.74 13.08
C LEU A 28 -47.24 -11.29 13.86
N LEU A 29 -47.01 -11.83 15.04
CA LEU A 29 -45.81 -11.55 15.83
C LEU A 29 -44.51 -12.05 15.14
N TYR A 30 -44.59 -13.23 14.55
CA TYR A 30 -43.48 -13.81 13.80
C TYR A 30 -43.15 -12.98 12.55
N GLN A 31 -44.14 -12.58 11.78
CA GLN A 31 -43.96 -11.70 10.61
C GLN A 31 -43.37 -10.35 11.00
N ARG A 32 -43.84 -9.75 12.10
CA ARG A 32 -43.24 -8.50 12.63
C ARG A 32 -41.75 -8.66 13.02
N LYS A 33 -41.39 -9.79 13.62
CA LYS A 33 -40.00 -10.10 13.98
C LYS A 33 -39.12 -10.30 12.73
N LEU A 34 -39.66 -10.97 11.70
CA LEU A 34 -38.98 -11.17 10.42
C LEU A 34 -38.78 -9.85 9.67
N MET A 35 -39.80 -9.00 9.60
CA MET A 35 -39.68 -7.67 8.99
C MET A 35 -38.63 -6.81 9.68
N LYS A 36 -38.58 -6.80 11.03
CA LYS A 36 -37.55 -6.06 11.77
C LYS A 36 -36.14 -6.58 11.46
N LYS A 37 -35.97 -7.90 11.34
CA LYS A 37 -34.67 -8.50 10.96
C LYS A 37 -34.26 -8.11 9.55
N ASN A 38 -35.18 -8.19 8.59
CA ASN A 38 -34.88 -7.83 7.19
C ASN A 38 -34.51 -6.34 7.05
N LEU A 39 -35.24 -5.45 7.73
CA LEU A 39 -34.90 -4.02 7.77
C LEU A 39 -33.52 -3.75 8.41
N ALA A 40 -33.15 -4.49 9.45
CA ALA A 40 -31.84 -4.37 10.06
C ALA A 40 -30.72 -4.87 9.10
N PHE A 41 -30.98 -5.97 8.39
CA PHE A 41 -30.07 -6.51 7.38
C PHE A 41 -29.85 -5.52 6.22
N GLN A 42 -30.92 -4.96 5.68
CA GLN A 42 -30.84 -3.94 4.62
C GLN A 42 -30.03 -2.71 5.05
N ARG A 43 -30.24 -2.24 6.28
CA ARG A 43 -29.43 -1.11 6.81
C ARG A 43 -27.95 -1.43 6.92
N ILE A 44 -27.60 -2.63 7.34
CA ILE A 44 -26.19 -3.07 7.41
C ILE A 44 -25.59 -3.12 6.01
N GLU A 45 -26.33 -3.69 5.04
CA GLU A 45 -25.89 -3.77 3.65
C GLU A 45 -25.68 -2.39 3.02
N GLU A 46 -26.60 -1.44 3.27
CA GLU A 46 -26.46 -0.05 2.82
C GLU A 46 -25.23 0.63 3.42
N VAL A 47 -24.98 0.42 4.73
CA VAL A 47 -23.81 0.99 5.40
C VAL A 47 -22.49 0.41 4.85
N LEU A 48 -22.44 -0.91 4.65
CA LEU A 48 -21.28 -1.58 4.07
C LEU A 48 -21.00 -1.07 2.64
N LYS A 49 -22.03 -1.00 1.81
CA LYS A 49 -21.92 -0.50 0.44
C LYS A 49 -21.46 0.96 0.38
N LYS A 50 -21.95 1.79 1.31
CA LYS A 50 -21.47 3.16 1.44
C LYS A 50 -20.02 3.21 1.85
N GLN A 51 -19.59 2.39 2.82
CA GLN A 51 -18.21 2.33 3.27
C GLN A 51 -17.26 1.84 2.17
N GLU A 52 -17.68 0.86 1.36
CA GLU A 52 -16.93 0.42 0.18
C GLU A 52 -16.76 1.54 -0.85
N LEU A 53 -17.83 2.29 -1.13
CA LEU A 53 -17.78 3.44 -2.03
C LEU A 53 -16.86 4.54 -1.51
N ASP A 54 -16.99 4.91 -0.25
CA ASP A 54 -16.14 5.93 0.38
C ASP A 54 -14.65 5.52 0.35
N SER A 55 -14.36 4.23 0.58
CA SER A 55 -13.01 3.66 0.47
C SER A 55 -12.48 3.71 -0.97
N ALA A 56 -13.33 3.38 -1.96
CA ALA A 56 -12.96 3.45 -3.37
C ALA A 56 -12.68 4.90 -3.82
N TYR A 57 -13.50 5.85 -3.38
CA TYR A 57 -13.27 7.28 -3.65
C TYR A 57 -11.97 7.78 -3.01
N ALA A 58 -11.70 7.45 -1.75
CA ALA A 58 -10.46 7.81 -1.09
C ALA A 58 -9.23 7.22 -1.80
N MET A 59 -9.36 5.99 -2.32
CA MET A 59 -8.29 5.37 -3.11
C MET A 59 -8.05 6.10 -4.44
N LEU A 60 -9.12 6.49 -5.15
CA LEU A 60 -9.03 7.26 -6.40
C LEU A 60 -8.42 8.64 -6.17
N GLU A 61 -8.85 9.36 -5.12
CA GLU A 61 -8.26 10.64 -4.75
C GLU A 61 -6.77 10.52 -4.41
N GLY A 62 -6.39 9.46 -3.67
CA GLY A 62 -4.99 9.15 -3.37
C GLY A 62 -4.16 8.88 -4.64
N GLN A 63 -4.71 8.13 -5.60
CA GLN A 63 -4.05 7.89 -6.89
C GLN A 63 -3.87 9.19 -7.68
N GLU A 64 -4.88 10.05 -7.69
CA GLU A 64 -4.82 11.30 -8.43
C GLU A 64 -3.87 12.32 -7.78
N ALA A 65 -3.82 12.37 -6.45
CA ALA A 65 -2.85 13.16 -5.70
C ALA A 65 -1.42 12.69 -5.99
N GLU A 66 -1.17 11.37 -5.99
CA GLU A 66 0.13 10.80 -6.32
C GLU A 66 0.54 11.07 -7.77
N ARG A 67 -0.39 10.95 -8.71
CA ARG A 67 -0.14 11.30 -10.12
C ARG A 67 0.25 12.77 -10.28
N ARG A 68 -0.42 13.70 -9.57
CA ARG A 68 -0.07 15.12 -9.59
C ARG A 68 1.30 15.37 -8.96
N ARG A 69 1.61 14.70 -7.85
CA ARG A 69 2.92 14.79 -7.19
C ARG A 69 4.04 14.35 -8.11
N LEU A 70 3.86 13.20 -8.78
CA LEU A 70 4.83 12.68 -9.75
C LEU A 70 5.00 13.61 -10.95
N ALA A 71 3.90 14.16 -11.48
CA ALA A 71 3.98 15.11 -12.57
C ALA A 71 4.76 16.39 -12.21
N ALA A 72 4.55 16.91 -11.00
CA ALA A 72 5.31 18.04 -10.49
C ALA A 72 6.80 17.69 -10.29
N GLU A 73 7.11 16.55 -9.71
CA GLU A 73 8.48 16.09 -9.50
C GLU A 73 9.24 15.91 -10.83
N VAL A 74 8.57 15.36 -11.86
CA VAL A 74 9.13 15.25 -13.22
C VAL A 74 9.41 16.63 -13.81
N HIS A 75 8.44 17.53 -13.71
CA HIS A 75 8.57 18.88 -14.24
C HIS A 75 9.69 19.65 -13.56
N ASP A 76 9.80 19.58 -12.25
CA ASP A 76 10.76 20.37 -11.48
C ASP A 76 12.19 19.82 -11.63
N ASN A 77 12.37 18.52 -11.58
CA ASN A 77 13.71 17.91 -11.66
C ASN A 77 14.21 17.84 -13.10
N LEU A 78 13.50 17.12 -13.98
CA LEU A 78 13.90 16.97 -15.38
C LEU A 78 13.80 18.28 -16.15
N GLY A 79 12.74 19.06 -15.91
CA GLY A 79 12.55 20.34 -16.57
C GLY A 79 13.71 21.29 -16.31
N SER A 80 14.14 21.43 -15.07
CA SER A 80 15.26 22.30 -14.69
C SER A 80 16.59 21.88 -15.33
N ILE A 81 16.87 20.56 -15.37
CA ILE A 81 18.06 19.99 -16.01
C ILE A 81 18.05 20.27 -17.50
N LEU A 82 16.94 20.04 -18.20
CA LEU A 82 16.79 20.28 -19.62
C LEU A 82 16.91 21.75 -20.00
N ILE A 83 16.34 22.66 -19.20
CA ILE A 83 16.50 24.10 -19.39
C ILE A 83 17.98 24.50 -19.28
N THR A 84 18.67 24.00 -18.26
CA THR A 84 20.09 24.28 -18.04
C THR A 84 20.95 23.73 -19.18
N LEU A 85 20.65 22.53 -19.65
CA LEU A 85 21.30 21.91 -20.80
C LEU A 85 21.14 22.75 -22.07
N ASN A 86 19.91 23.19 -22.37
CA ASN A 86 19.64 24.07 -23.51
C ASN A 86 20.40 25.40 -23.42
N MET A 87 20.46 25.98 -22.21
CA MET A 87 21.20 27.23 -21.99
C MET A 87 22.72 27.08 -22.28
N TYR A 88 23.33 25.96 -21.84
CA TYR A 88 24.73 25.68 -22.17
C TYR A 88 24.92 25.41 -23.66
N ALA A 89 24.00 24.72 -24.33
CA ALA A 89 24.03 24.45 -25.75
C ALA A 89 23.98 25.76 -26.57
N ASP A 90 23.01 26.64 -26.25
CA ASP A 90 22.89 27.93 -26.91
C ASP A 90 24.11 28.83 -26.70
N THR A 91 24.71 28.78 -25.50
CA THR A 91 25.93 29.51 -25.20
C THR A 91 27.12 28.97 -25.99
N ALA A 92 27.27 27.65 -26.07
CA ALA A 92 28.35 26.98 -26.83
C ALA A 92 28.30 27.33 -28.33
N LEU A 93 27.11 27.51 -28.90
CA LEU A 93 26.92 27.91 -30.30
C LEU A 93 27.36 29.35 -30.60
N ARG A 94 27.34 30.23 -29.56
CA ARG A 94 27.65 31.67 -29.75
C ARG A 94 29.07 32.04 -29.31
N VAL A 95 29.75 31.18 -28.57
CA VAL A 95 31.11 31.46 -28.07
C VAL A 95 32.13 31.15 -29.14
N GLU A 96 32.95 32.15 -29.50
CA GLU A 96 34.03 32.00 -30.52
C GLU A 96 35.28 31.36 -29.92
N ASP A 97 35.52 31.58 -28.62
CA ASP A 97 36.67 31.02 -27.87
C ASP A 97 36.54 29.50 -27.75
N THR A 98 37.49 28.78 -28.32
CA THR A 98 37.47 27.31 -28.40
C THR A 98 37.56 26.67 -26.99
N GLU A 99 38.31 27.24 -26.09
CA GLU A 99 38.48 26.70 -24.72
C GLU A 99 37.19 26.83 -23.93
N LYS A 100 36.55 27.99 -23.99
CA LYS A 100 35.22 28.21 -23.38
C LYS A 100 34.15 27.34 -24.01
N ARG A 101 34.16 27.16 -25.34
CA ARG A 101 33.24 26.26 -26.03
C ARG A 101 33.38 24.82 -25.53
N ASN A 102 34.62 24.33 -25.38
CA ASN A 102 34.86 22.97 -24.85
C ASN A 102 34.38 22.82 -23.41
N GLN A 103 34.55 23.85 -22.56
CA GLN A 103 33.99 23.84 -21.21
C GLN A 103 32.45 23.75 -21.22
N MET A 104 31.76 24.44 -22.13
CA MET A 104 30.31 24.35 -22.27
C MET A 104 29.87 22.96 -22.75
N ILE A 105 30.58 22.38 -23.70
CA ILE A 105 30.31 21.01 -24.19
C ILE A 105 30.48 19.99 -23.04
N ASN A 106 31.49 20.13 -22.20
CA ASN A 106 31.65 19.26 -21.03
C ASN A 106 30.47 19.41 -20.07
N LYS A 107 30.01 20.64 -19.85
CA LYS A 107 28.79 20.89 -19.01
C LYS A 107 27.55 20.27 -19.62
N ILE A 108 27.36 20.35 -20.94
CA ILE A 108 26.25 19.67 -21.64
C ILE A 108 26.30 18.17 -21.40
N SER A 109 27.48 17.54 -21.52
CA SER A 109 27.66 16.11 -21.26
C SER A 109 27.33 15.73 -19.81
N GLU A 110 27.78 16.53 -18.85
CA GLU A 110 27.49 16.36 -17.41
C GLU A 110 25.98 16.41 -17.14
N TYR A 111 25.28 17.44 -17.64
CA TYR A 111 23.85 17.60 -17.44
C TYR A 111 23.02 16.56 -18.22
N ALA A 112 23.47 16.12 -19.38
CA ALA A 112 22.83 15.03 -20.12
C ALA A 112 22.91 13.68 -19.37
N SER A 113 24.08 13.39 -18.77
CA SER A 113 24.27 12.21 -17.90
C SER A 113 23.35 12.30 -16.69
N LYS A 114 23.27 13.46 -16.04
CA LYS A 114 22.38 13.70 -14.90
C LYS A 114 20.90 13.54 -15.27
N ALA A 115 20.48 14.04 -16.43
CA ALA A 115 19.11 13.85 -16.92
C ALA A 115 18.78 12.36 -17.16
N THR A 116 19.74 11.62 -17.69
CA THR A 116 19.60 10.17 -17.92
C THR A 116 19.44 9.42 -16.60
N GLU A 117 20.23 9.76 -15.60
CA GLU A 117 20.18 9.16 -14.26
C GLU A 117 18.84 9.48 -13.56
N GLU A 118 18.39 10.73 -13.58
CA GLU A 118 17.09 11.13 -13.02
C GLU A 118 15.92 10.44 -13.73
N THR A 119 15.99 10.28 -15.05
CA THR A 119 14.98 9.54 -15.81
C THR A 119 14.96 8.06 -15.41
N ARG A 120 16.12 7.44 -15.21
CA ARG A 120 16.22 6.05 -14.75
C ARG A 120 15.65 5.90 -13.33
N ASN A 121 16.02 6.79 -12.41
CA ASN A 121 15.51 6.80 -11.03
C ASN A 121 13.99 6.98 -10.98
N LEU A 122 13.44 7.83 -11.86
CA LEU A 122 12.00 8.04 -12.01
C LEU A 122 11.31 6.78 -12.56
N ALA A 123 11.89 6.15 -13.59
CA ALA A 123 11.37 4.91 -14.16
C ALA A 123 11.36 3.79 -13.12
N HIS A 124 12.41 3.63 -12.32
CA HIS A 124 12.45 2.67 -11.21
C HIS A 124 11.38 2.94 -10.13
N ARG A 125 11.06 4.21 -9.87
CA ARG A 125 9.98 4.58 -8.95
C ARG A 125 8.57 4.35 -9.53
N LEU A 126 8.41 4.51 -10.83
CA LEU A 126 7.11 4.39 -11.52
C LEU A 126 6.76 2.98 -11.97
N ASP A 127 7.73 2.16 -12.32
CA ASP A 127 7.47 0.87 -12.97
C ASP A 127 8.04 -0.32 -12.19
N ALA A 128 7.14 -1.25 -11.88
CA ALA A 128 7.50 -2.59 -11.46
C ALA A 128 7.87 -3.50 -12.67
N ALA A 129 8.39 -2.94 -13.76
CA ALA A 129 8.76 -3.72 -14.95
C ALA A 129 9.88 -4.71 -14.65
N GLU A 130 10.88 -4.32 -13.85
CA GLU A 130 11.91 -5.23 -13.38
C GLU A 130 11.32 -6.40 -12.59
N LEU A 131 10.31 -6.11 -11.77
CA LEU A 131 9.60 -7.13 -11.00
C LEU A 131 8.91 -8.15 -11.91
N ARG A 132 8.25 -7.69 -12.98
CA ARG A 132 7.57 -8.58 -13.94
C ARG A 132 8.52 -9.43 -14.75
N HIS A 133 9.67 -8.88 -15.13
CA HIS A 133 10.63 -9.55 -16.00
C HIS A 133 11.67 -10.38 -15.24
N PHE A 134 12.12 -9.94 -14.08
CA PHE A 134 13.26 -10.52 -13.38
C PHE A 134 12.93 -11.06 -11.99
N GLY A 135 11.70 -10.86 -11.51
CA GLY A 135 11.26 -11.31 -10.18
C GLY A 135 11.62 -10.36 -9.05
N LEU A 136 11.06 -10.66 -7.86
CA LEU A 136 11.09 -9.79 -6.69
C LEU A 136 12.50 -9.49 -6.19
N GLU A 137 13.32 -10.52 -6.07
CA GLU A 137 14.68 -10.40 -5.51
C GLU A 137 15.56 -9.48 -6.36
N ARG A 138 15.51 -9.62 -7.68
CA ARG A 138 16.30 -8.82 -8.60
C ARG A 138 15.83 -7.37 -8.66
N ALA A 139 14.51 -7.16 -8.61
CA ALA A 139 13.93 -5.82 -8.56
C ALA A 139 14.31 -5.08 -7.27
N ILE A 140 14.29 -5.76 -6.10
CA ILE A 140 14.75 -5.21 -4.83
C ILE A 140 16.23 -4.88 -4.88
N LYS A 141 17.04 -5.79 -5.41
CA LYS A 141 18.49 -5.57 -5.55
C LYS A 141 18.78 -4.33 -6.40
N GLY A 142 18.11 -4.19 -7.56
CA GLY A 142 18.24 -3.01 -8.43
C GLY A 142 17.87 -1.70 -7.71
N LEU A 143 16.77 -1.71 -6.94
CA LEU A 143 16.39 -0.56 -6.10
C LEU A 143 17.46 -0.20 -5.08
N LEU A 144 18.01 -1.19 -4.37
CA LEU A 144 19.01 -0.97 -3.32
C LEU A 144 20.37 -0.54 -3.90
N ASP A 145 20.79 -1.11 -5.04
CA ASP A 145 22.02 -0.73 -5.72
C ASP A 145 21.96 0.72 -6.21
N ALA A 146 20.82 1.16 -6.78
CA ALA A 146 20.62 2.56 -7.18
C ALA A 146 20.76 3.54 -5.99
N ILE A 147 20.30 3.15 -4.81
CA ILE A 147 20.41 3.97 -3.60
C ILE A 147 21.84 3.99 -3.08
N ARG A 148 22.53 2.84 -3.08
CA ARG A 148 23.94 2.75 -2.71
C ARG A 148 24.78 3.73 -3.52
N ASP A 149 24.58 3.75 -4.84
CA ASP A 149 25.36 4.56 -5.76
C ASP A 149 25.04 6.06 -5.64
N SER A 150 23.76 6.41 -5.41
CA SER A 150 23.31 7.81 -5.37
C SER A 150 23.54 8.50 -4.03
N TYR A 151 23.46 7.76 -2.92
CA TYR A 151 23.45 8.34 -1.56
C TYR A 151 24.58 7.86 -0.66
N GLN A 152 25.51 7.02 -1.15
CA GLN A 152 26.65 6.47 -0.39
C GLN A 152 26.21 5.69 0.87
N PHE A 153 25.06 5.01 0.81
CA PHE A 153 24.58 4.14 1.88
C PHE A 153 25.37 2.84 1.94
N GLU A 154 25.64 2.37 3.15
CA GLU A 154 26.01 0.97 3.38
C GLU A 154 24.73 0.13 3.31
N ILE A 155 24.65 -0.81 2.35
CA ILE A 155 23.47 -1.64 2.16
C ILE A 155 23.84 -3.11 2.20
N VAL A 156 23.21 -3.84 3.12
CA VAL A 156 23.28 -5.29 3.24
C VAL A 156 21.94 -5.88 2.83
N PHE A 157 21.94 -6.71 1.79
CA PHE A 157 20.73 -7.40 1.32
C PHE A 157 20.96 -8.91 1.31
N THR A 158 20.11 -9.63 2.01
CA THR A 158 20.10 -11.10 2.07
C THR A 158 18.72 -11.62 1.69
N SER A 159 18.66 -12.60 0.78
CA SER A 159 17.42 -13.24 0.36
C SER A 159 17.58 -14.73 0.22
N THR A 160 16.58 -15.50 0.66
CA THR A 160 16.50 -16.96 0.53
C THR A 160 15.22 -17.42 -0.16
N ILE A 161 14.46 -16.50 -0.79
CA ILE A 161 13.12 -16.82 -1.35
C ILE A 161 13.14 -17.46 -2.74
N ASP A 162 14.25 -17.36 -3.46
CA ASP A 162 14.54 -18.01 -4.75
C ASP A 162 13.35 -18.07 -5.74
N GLY A 163 12.77 -16.90 -6.04
CA GLY A 163 11.68 -16.78 -7.02
C GLY A 163 10.33 -17.35 -6.63
N LYS A 164 10.13 -17.75 -5.38
CA LYS A 164 8.87 -18.31 -4.87
C LYS A 164 7.73 -17.31 -4.83
N VAL A 165 8.02 -16.04 -4.56
CA VAL A 165 7.01 -14.98 -4.47
C VAL A 165 6.74 -14.37 -5.83
N LYS A 166 5.48 -14.45 -6.31
CA LYS A 166 5.06 -13.97 -7.64
C LYS A 166 3.75 -13.19 -7.58
N GLY A 167 3.38 -12.58 -8.70
CA GLY A 167 2.08 -11.93 -8.86
C GLY A 167 1.88 -10.70 -7.97
N GLU A 168 0.68 -10.58 -7.41
CA GLU A 168 0.27 -9.41 -6.63
C GLU A 168 1.04 -9.29 -5.30
N ASN A 169 1.36 -10.40 -4.66
CA ASN A 169 2.16 -10.41 -3.43
C ASN A 169 3.57 -9.88 -3.68
N ALA A 170 4.22 -10.27 -4.77
CA ALA A 170 5.53 -9.73 -5.15
C ALA A 170 5.48 -8.21 -5.35
N LEU A 171 4.44 -7.70 -6.02
CA LEU A 171 4.24 -6.27 -6.22
C LEU A 171 4.02 -5.53 -4.90
N ASN A 172 3.18 -6.07 -4.02
CA ASN A 172 2.91 -5.45 -2.72
C ASN A 172 4.16 -5.42 -1.84
N ILE A 173 4.94 -6.50 -1.80
CA ILE A 173 6.23 -6.56 -1.06
C ILE A 173 7.21 -5.53 -1.63
N TYR A 174 7.38 -5.48 -2.94
CA TYR A 174 8.26 -4.50 -3.59
C TYR A 174 7.89 -3.06 -3.21
N ARG A 175 6.58 -2.73 -3.24
CA ARG A 175 6.08 -1.40 -2.86
C ARG A 175 6.26 -1.09 -1.38
N VAL A 176 6.12 -2.09 -0.51
CA VAL A 176 6.40 -1.94 0.93
C VAL A 176 7.87 -1.62 1.17
N ILE A 177 8.79 -2.37 0.54
CA ILE A 177 10.23 -2.12 0.66
C ILE A 177 10.59 -0.75 0.10
N GLN A 178 10.04 -0.37 -1.04
CA GLN A 178 10.23 0.93 -1.66
C GLN A 178 9.82 2.09 -0.72
N GLU A 179 8.70 1.95 -0.02
CA GLU A 179 8.21 2.94 0.95
C GLU A 179 9.06 2.98 2.22
N LEU A 180 9.52 1.81 2.73
CA LEU A 180 10.43 1.75 3.88
C LEU A 180 11.74 2.47 3.58
N VAL A 181 12.35 2.19 2.43
CA VAL A 181 13.57 2.84 1.98
C VAL A 181 13.37 4.35 1.81
N ASN A 182 12.28 4.77 1.18
CA ASN A 182 11.95 6.19 1.01
C ASN A 182 11.78 6.91 2.36
N ASN A 183 11.18 6.25 3.34
CA ASN A 183 11.06 6.78 4.69
C ASN A 183 12.43 6.94 5.37
N THR A 184 13.33 5.96 5.22
CA THR A 184 14.69 6.05 5.73
C THR A 184 15.46 7.22 5.10
N LEU A 185 15.41 7.36 3.77
CA LEU A 185 16.07 8.45 3.05
C LEU A 185 15.56 9.83 3.46
N LYS A 186 14.26 9.98 3.71
CA LYS A 186 13.64 11.27 4.03
C LYS A 186 13.69 11.66 5.50
N HIS A 187 13.67 10.69 6.39
CA HIS A 187 13.32 10.95 7.79
C HIS A 187 14.28 10.35 8.82
N ALA A 188 15.06 9.31 8.46
CA ALA A 188 15.83 8.58 9.46
C ALA A 188 17.21 9.18 9.74
N HIS A 189 17.79 9.98 8.84
CA HIS A 189 19.21 10.39 8.92
C HIS A 189 20.15 9.19 9.06
N ALA A 190 19.81 8.08 8.44
CA ALA A 190 20.58 6.84 8.47
C ALA A 190 21.72 6.88 7.46
N SER A 191 22.70 6.02 7.65
CA SER A 191 23.81 5.76 6.73
C SER A 191 23.89 4.29 6.32
N LYS A 192 23.12 3.42 6.98
CA LYS A 192 23.10 1.97 6.73
C LYS A 192 21.68 1.45 6.67
N ILE A 193 21.44 0.51 5.74
CA ILE A 193 20.20 -0.26 5.61
C ILE A 193 20.55 -1.74 5.55
N GLU A 194 19.86 -2.55 6.35
CA GLU A 194 19.90 -4.01 6.27
C GLU A 194 18.50 -4.54 5.92
N LEU A 195 18.42 -5.37 4.88
CA LEU A 195 17.20 -6.02 4.45
C LEU A 195 17.41 -7.52 4.35
N THR A 196 16.64 -8.27 5.10
CA THR A 196 16.62 -9.73 5.03
C THR A 196 15.24 -10.21 4.65
N ILE A 197 15.16 -11.08 3.64
CA ILE A 197 13.93 -11.74 3.20
C ILE A 197 14.15 -13.23 3.26
N SER A 198 13.40 -13.93 4.11
CA SER A 198 13.58 -15.36 4.32
C SER A 198 12.25 -16.09 4.53
N GLU A 199 12.21 -17.35 4.14
CA GLU A 199 11.16 -18.26 4.53
C GLU A 199 11.48 -18.80 5.95
N ILE A 200 10.58 -18.59 6.91
CA ILE A 200 10.79 -19.03 8.31
C ILE A 200 10.33 -20.48 8.46
N ASP A 201 9.10 -20.77 8.02
CA ASP A 201 8.49 -22.08 8.04
C ASP A 201 7.86 -22.38 6.68
N LYS A 202 7.45 -23.64 6.44
CA LYS A 202 6.80 -24.00 5.18
C LYS A 202 5.54 -23.17 4.96
N GLY A 203 5.67 -22.12 4.14
CA GLY A 203 4.57 -21.26 3.76
C GLY A 203 4.49 -19.91 4.51
N GLN A 204 5.53 -19.50 5.24
CA GLN A 204 5.59 -18.17 5.87
C GLN A 204 6.86 -17.42 5.47
N LEU A 205 6.68 -16.20 4.97
CA LEU A 205 7.73 -15.29 4.58
C LEU A 205 7.98 -14.26 5.67
N SER A 206 9.24 -14.05 6.04
CA SER A 206 9.67 -12.95 6.91
C SER A 206 10.50 -11.94 6.13
N ILE A 207 10.18 -10.67 6.35
CA ILE A 207 10.92 -9.54 5.83
C ILE A 207 11.36 -8.71 7.04
N ILE A 208 12.67 -8.56 7.21
CA ILE A 208 13.25 -7.74 8.26
C ILE A 208 13.99 -6.59 7.58
N TYR A 209 13.54 -5.38 7.85
CA TYR A 209 14.16 -4.14 7.36
C TYR A 209 14.66 -3.35 8.55
N GLU A 210 15.94 -2.99 8.53
CA GLU A 210 16.58 -2.25 9.61
C GLU A 210 17.39 -1.08 9.05
N ASP A 211 17.29 0.09 9.67
CA ASP A 211 18.15 1.23 9.42
C ASP A 211 18.80 1.72 10.72
N ASN A 212 20.00 2.28 10.61
CA ASN A 212 20.75 2.83 11.74
C ASN A 212 20.43 4.30 12.02
N GLY A 213 19.22 4.73 11.65
CA GLY A 213 18.80 6.12 11.84
C GLY A 213 18.18 6.41 13.21
N SER A 214 17.75 7.65 13.38
CA SER A 214 17.11 8.11 14.63
C SER A 214 15.76 7.44 14.92
N GLY A 215 15.25 6.69 13.96
CA GLY A 215 13.93 6.08 14.01
C GLY A 215 12.81 7.12 14.04
N PHE A 216 11.60 6.65 14.01
CA PHE A 216 10.40 7.48 14.19
C PHE A 216 9.58 6.96 15.39
N GLU A 217 8.75 7.83 15.95
CA GLU A 217 7.77 7.40 16.95
C GLU A 217 6.53 6.86 16.21
N PRO A 218 6.25 5.54 16.27
CA PRO A 218 5.15 4.94 15.53
C PRO A 218 3.79 5.57 15.87
N GLU A 219 3.64 6.09 17.08
CA GLU A 219 2.41 6.74 17.56
C GLU A 219 2.18 8.11 16.89
N LYS A 220 3.22 8.87 16.60
CA LYS A 220 3.12 10.16 15.90
C LYS A 220 2.89 9.99 14.40
N LEU A 221 3.35 8.90 13.83
CA LEU A 221 3.25 8.61 12.39
C LEU A 221 1.98 7.87 11.97
N ARG A 222 1.14 7.40 12.90
CA ARG A 222 -0.21 6.87 12.59
C ARG A 222 -1.08 7.83 11.76
N LYS A 223 -0.70 9.11 11.64
CA LYS A 223 -1.35 10.11 10.78
C LYS A 223 -0.66 10.30 9.41
N GLY A 224 0.48 9.65 9.14
CA GLY A 224 1.21 9.77 7.87
C GLY A 224 0.69 8.78 6.82
N MET A 225 0.49 9.24 5.58
CA MET A 225 0.04 8.40 4.46
C MET A 225 0.96 7.20 4.18
N GLY A 226 2.27 7.33 4.41
CA GLY A 226 3.26 6.28 4.11
C GLY A 226 3.09 5.02 4.95
N LEU A 227 2.99 5.13 6.27
CA LEU A 227 2.80 3.97 7.15
C LEU A 227 1.43 3.30 6.96
N ASN A 228 0.39 4.09 6.71
CA ASN A 228 -0.92 3.55 6.39
C ASN A 228 -0.87 2.73 5.09
N ASN A 229 -0.13 3.19 4.09
CA ASN A 229 0.07 2.47 2.83
C ASN A 229 0.81 1.15 3.05
N ILE A 230 1.88 1.14 3.86
CA ILE A 230 2.62 -0.08 4.22
C ILE A 230 1.68 -1.06 4.92
N THR A 231 1.01 -0.63 5.99
CA THR A 231 0.11 -1.49 6.76
C THR A 231 -1.03 -2.06 5.92
N SER A 232 -1.67 -1.23 5.10
CA SER A 232 -2.74 -1.66 4.19
C SER A 232 -2.26 -2.70 3.18
N ARG A 233 -1.05 -2.56 2.64
CA ARG A 233 -0.48 -3.54 1.70
C ARG A 233 -0.12 -4.86 2.38
N VAL A 234 0.42 -4.81 3.60
CA VAL A 234 0.70 -6.01 4.38
C VAL A 234 -0.59 -6.75 4.73
N GLN A 235 -1.64 -6.03 5.14
CA GLN A 235 -2.96 -6.61 5.40
C GLN A 235 -3.61 -7.24 4.16
N LYS A 236 -3.40 -6.68 2.96
CA LYS A 236 -3.87 -7.30 1.70
C LYS A 236 -3.21 -8.63 1.38
N MET A 237 -2.07 -8.91 1.98
CA MET A 237 -1.35 -10.17 1.87
C MET A 237 -1.62 -11.09 3.07
N ASP A 238 -2.65 -10.80 3.89
CA ASP A 238 -2.96 -11.48 5.15
C ASP A 238 -1.77 -11.55 6.12
N GLY A 239 -0.87 -10.53 6.03
CA GLY A 239 0.35 -10.45 6.80
C GLY A 239 0.24 -9.57 8.04
N GLU A 240 1.23 -9.71 8.91
CA GLU A 240 1.41 -8.90 10.11
C GLU A 240 2.65 -8.01 9.99
N ILE A 241 2.60 -6.81 10.58
CA ILE A 241 3.71 -5.88 10.63
C ILE A 241 3.94 -5.39 12.04
N SER A 242 5.21 -5.36 12.45
CA SER A 242 5.63 -4.80 13.73
C SER A 242 6.81 -3.84 13.54
N PHE A 243 6.84 -2.79 14.34
CA PHE A 243 7.88 -1.78 14.35
C PHE A 243 8.56 -1.79 15.72
N ARG A 244 9.89 -1.88 15.73
CA ARG A 244 10.71 -1.83 16.95
C ARG A 244 11.71 -0.70 16.83
N LYS A 245 11.64 0.25 17.75
CA LYS A 245 12.61 1.33 17.86
C LYS A 245 13.65 0.95 18.91
N GLU A 246 14.91 1.00 18.54
CA GLU A 246 16.05 0.91 19.43
C GLU A 246 16.72 2.27 19.58
N LEU A 247 17.78 2.38 20.39
CA LEU A 247 18.45 3.65 20.70
C LEU A 247 18.93 4.40 19.45
N ASN A 248 19.45 3.66 18.43
CA ASN A 248 19.98 4.21 17.18
C ASN A 248 19.63 3.33 15.98
N SER A 249 18.49 2.67 16.00
CA SER A 249 18.01 1.89 14.85
C SER A 249 16.49 1.79 14.86
N MET A 250 15.94 1.56 13.68
CA MET A 250 14.55 1.23 13.46
C MET A 250 14.47 -0.10 12.76
N CYS A 251 13.82 -1.07 13.40
CA CYS A 251 13.58 -2.38 12.83
C CYS A 251 12.10 -2.56 12.50
N THR A 252 11.81 -2.93 11.27
CA THR A 252 10.47 -3.29 10.79
C THR A 252 10.46 -4.77 10.45
N ILE A 253 9.56 -5.53 11.05
CA ILE A 253 9.38 -6.96 10.81
C ILE A 253 8.01 -7.16 10.18
N ILE A 254 7.98 -7.87 9.06
CA ILE A 254 6.77 -8.20 8.31
C ILE A 254 6.72 -9.71 8.11
N GLU A 255 5.62 -10.32 8.47
CA GLU A 255 5.37 -11.75 8.29
C GLU A 255 4.15 -11.94 7.40
N ILE A 256 4.29 -12.77 6.35
CA ILE A 256 3.27 -12.94 5.31
C ILE A 256 3.10 -14.43 5.07
N PRO A 257 1.87 -14.99 5.08
CA PRO A 257 1.60 -16.35 4.62
C PRO A 257 1.85 -16.44 3.10
N MET A 258 2.46 -17.56 2.65
CA MET A 258 2.76 -17.82 1.25
C MET A 258 1.82 -18.88 0.64
#